data_e4a2c5f73a81c3bb6b194f66c3b1ac42
#
_entry.id   e4a2c5f73a81c3bb6b194f66c3b1ac42
#
_cell.length_a   1.000
_cell.length_b   1.000
_cell.length_c   1.000
_cell.angle_alpha   90.00
_cell.angle_beta   90.00
_cell.angle_gamma   90.00
#
_symmetry.space_group_name_H-M   'P 1'
#
loop_
_entity.id
_entity.type
_entity.pdbx_description
1 polymer ?
#
loop_
_entity_poly.entity_id
_entity_poly.type
_entity_poly.pdbx_seq_one_letter_code
_entity_poly.pdbx_strand_id
1 'polypeptide(L)' 'NKQCVFRRSTGDETVYVAINADDQEYTAYFGGEKNQVTDLLSGAIINLDGGLKMAPYSAYFLA' A
#
# COMPACT_ATOMS: atom_id res chain seq x y z
N ASN A 1 2.10 4.10 16.42
CA ASN A 1 1.11 3.88 15.40
C ASN A 1 0.92 5.06 14.48
N LYS A 2 1.94 5.26 13.66
CA LYS A 2 1.92 6.35 12.69
C LYS A 2 1.68 5.83 11.27
N GLN A 3 1.06 4.67 11.15
CA GLN A 3 0.73 4.08 9.87
C GLN A 3 -0.77 4.13 9.66
N CYS A 4 -1.15 4.33 8.42
CA CYS A 4 -2.55 4.34 8.02
C CYS A 4 -2.68 3.60 6.70
N VAL A 5 -3.56 2.62 6.66
CA VAL A 5 -3.84 1.87 5.43
C VAL A 5 -5.34 1.82 5.26
N PHE A 6 -5.83 2.25 4.11
CA PHE A 6 -7.26 2.15 3.84
C PHE A 6 -7.48 1.88 2.36
N ARG A 7 -8.68 1.40 2.08
CA ARG A 7 -9.09 1.04 0.73
C ARG A 7 -10.19 1.99 0.27
N ARG A 8 -10.08 2.45 -0.96
CA ARG A 8 -11.15 3.20 -1.60
C ARG A 8 -11.64 2.41 -2.80
N SER A 9 -12.95 2.26 -2.89
CA SER A 9 -13.59 1.58 -4.02
C SER A 9 -14.55 2.53 -4.68
N THR A 10 -14.47 2.62 -6.01
CA THR A 10 -15.38 3.44 -6.79
C THR A 10 -15.71 2.65 -8.07
N GLY A 11 -16.97 2.23 -8.21
CA GLY A 11 -17.34 1.42 -9.36
C GLY A 11 -16.53 0.14 -9.42
N ASP A 12 -15.76 -0.03 -10.47
CA ASP A 12 -14.96 -1.24 -10.69
C ASP A 12 -13.54 -1.11 -10.16
N GLU A 13 -13.18 0.04 -9.62
CA GLU A 13 -11.81 0.28 -9.21
C GLU A 13 -11.66 0.22 -7.71
N THR A 14 -10.55 -0.37 -7.29
CA THR A 14 -10.15 -0.40 -5.88
C THR A 14 -8.74 0.13 -5.78
N VAL A 15 -8.56 1.13 -4.92
CA VAL A 15 -7.25 1.72 -4.67
C VAL A 15 -6.94 1.57 -3.20
N TYR A 16 -5.75 1.09 -2.91
CA TYR A 16 -5.24 1.01 -1.55
C TYR A 16 -4.32 2.21 -1.31
N VAL A 17 -4.53 2.88 -0.20
CA VAL A 17 -3.67 3.98 0.21
C VAL A 17 -2.96 3.57 1.49
N ALA A 18 -1.64 3.58 1.46
CA ALA A 18 -0.83 3.20 2.61
C ALA A 18 0.13 4.34 2.92
N ILE A 19 0.13 4.77 4.17
CA ILE A 19 0.96 5.89 4.61
C ILE A 19 1.77 5.44 5.82
N ASN A 20 3.07 5.71 5.80
CA ASN A 20 3.93 5.50 6.94
C ASN A 20 4.53 6.83 7.34
N ALA A 21 4.04 7.39 8.44
CA ALA A 21 4.51 8.66 8.97
C ALA A 21 5.48 8.47 10.15
N ASP A 22 6.09 7.31 10.23
CA ASP A 22 7.08 7.01 11.24
C ASP A 22 8.49 7.14 10.65
N ASP A 23 9.48 7.27 11.51
CA ASP A 23 10.87 7.31 11.09
C ASP A 23 11.49 5.92 10.93
N GLN A 24 10.68 4.88 11.06
CA GLN A 24 11.11 3.50 10.90
C GLN A 24 10.30 2.83 9.80
N GLU A 25 10.92 1.86 9.14
CA GLU A 25 10.25 1.04 8.15
C GLU A 25 9.13 0.23 8.80
N TYR A 26 8.05 0.06 8.10
CA TYR A 26 6.91 -0.71 8.57
C TYR A 26 6.43 -1.65 7.47
N THR A 27 6.10 -2.87 7.82
CA THR A 27 5.53 -3.83 6.88
C THR A 27 4.03 -3.97 7.13
N ALA A 28 3.23 -3.62 6.14
CA ALA A 28 1.79 -3.75 6.23
C ALA A 28 1.35 -5.01 5.52
N TYR A 29 0.42 -5.74 6.13
CA TYR A 29 -0.13 -6.97 5.56
C TYR A 29 -1.55 -6.71 5.10
N PHE A 30 -1.81 -7.06 3.85
CA PHE A 30 -3.12 -6.88 3.25
C PHE A 30 -3.78 -8.25 3.16
N GLY A 31 -4.88 -8.42 3.87
CA GLY A 31 -5.67 -9.64 3.76
C GLY A 31 -6.56 -9.54 2.54
N GLY A 32 -5.97 -9.43 1.38
CA GLY A 32 -6.68 -9.02 0.23
C GLY A 32 -6.85 -10.05 -0.84
N GLU A 33 -7.60 -9.65 -1.84
CA GLU A 33 -7.90 -10.45 -3.01
C GLU A 33 -6.80 -10.35 -4.06
N LYS A 34 -5.94 -9.32 -3.93
CA LYS A 34 -4.89 -9.08 -4.91
C LYS A 34 -3.54 -9.47 -4.34
N ASN A 35 -2.78 -10.19 -5.14
CA ASN A 35 -1.39 -10.52 -4.80
C ASN A 35 -0.42 -9.50 -5.35
N GLN A 36 -0.81 -8.78 -6.39
CA GLN A 36 0.02 -7.78 -7.02
C GLN A 36 -0.77 -6.51 -7.26
N VAL A 37 -0.12 -5.39 -7.08
CA VAL A 37 -0.71 -4.07 -7.33
C VAL A 37 0.33 -3.21 -8.05
N THR A 38 -0.15 -2.13 -8.65
CA THR A 38 0.71 -1.16 -9.30
C THR A 38 0.78 0.09 -8.44
N ASP A 39 2.00 0.53 -8.16
CA ASP A 39 2.23 1.82 -7.50
C ASP A 39 1.92 2.92 -8.51
N LEU A 40 0.89 3.70 -8.24
CA LEU A 40 0.42 4.72 -9.17
C LEU A 40 1.39 5.89 -9.29
N LEU A 41 2.29 6.05 -8.32
CA LEU A 41 3.27 7.14 -8.37
C LEU A 41 4.50 6.77 -9.19
N SER A 42 4.95 5.53 -9.09
CA SER A 42 6.17 5.11 -9.79
C SER A 42 5.89 4.21 -10.98
N GLY A 43 4.71 3.61 -11.05
CA GLY A 43 4.40 2.63 -12.08
C GLY A 43 4.94 1.24 -11.80
N ALA A 44 5.58 1.05 -10.67
CA ALA A 44 6.18 -0.24 -10.34
C ALA A 44 5.11 -1.25 -9.91
N ILE A 45 5.34 -2.51 -10.23
CA ILE A 45 4.48 -3.60 -9.79
C ILE A 45 4.99 -4.08 -8.45
N ILE A 46 4.10 -4.13 -7.47
CA ILE A 46 4.43 -4.54 -6.11
C ILE A 46 3.70 -5.83 -5.80
N ASN A 47 4.43 -6.80 -5.29
CA ASN A 47 3.87 -8.06 -4.84
C ASN A 47 3.49 -7.91 -3.36
N LEU A 48 2.21 -8.12 -3.06
CA LEU A 48 1.69 -8.01 -1.69
C LEU A 48 1.79 -9.32 -0.92
N ASP A 49 2.26 -10.37 -1.56
CA ASP A 49 2.45 -11.65 -0.92
C ASP A 49 3.64 -11.54 0.04
N GLY A 50 3.38 -11.53 1.32
CA GLY A 50 4.42 -11.26 2.31
C GLY A 50 4.42 -9.85 2.85
N GLY A 51 3.46 -9.03 2.42
CA GLY A 51 3.29 -7.70 2.95
C GLY A 51 3.93 -6.61 2.10
N LEU A 52 3.58 -5.38 2.42
CA LEU A 52 4.14 -4.18 1.77
C LEU A 52 5.13 -3.53 2.73
N LYS A 53 6.37 -3.43 2.31
CA LYS A 53 7.38 -2.70 3.08
C LYS A 53 7.27 -1.22 2.77
N MET A 54 6.97 -0.45 3.79
CA MET A 54 6.83 0.99 3.66
C MET A 54 8.04 1.68 4.26
N ALA A 55 8.73 2.45 3.43
CA ALA A 55 9.86 3.24 3.88
C ALA A 55 9.40 4.31 4.87
N PRO A 56 10.30 4.82 5.72
CA PRO A 56 9.94 5.92 6.62
C PRO A 56 9.41 7.13 5.84
N TYR A 57 8.40 7.76 6.41
CA TYR A 57 7.80 8.99 5.86
C TYR A 57 7.41 8.85 4.40
N SER A 58 6.68 7.80 4.07
CA SER A 58 6.31 7.54 2.69
C SER A 58 4.82 7.26 2.57
N ALA A 59 4.33 7.38 1.35
CA ALA A 59 2.95 7.10 1.02
C ALA A 59 2.90 6.30 -0.28
N TYR A 60 1.93 5.40 -0.35
CA TYR A 60 1.78 4.52 -1.51
C TYR A 60 0.33 4.54 -1.97
N PHE A 61 0.12 4.66 -3.27
CA PHE A 61 -1.19 4.57 -3.90
C PHE A 61 -1.15 3.38 -4.83
N LEU A 62 -1.91 2.34 -4.49
CA LEU A 62 -1.76 1.03 -5.12
C LEU A 62 -3.08 0.61 -5.77
N ALA A 63 -2.99 0.14 -7.00
CA ALA A 63 -4.17 -0.34 -7.73
C ALA A 63 -3.93 -1.77 -8.35
#